data_83970ddc010994d724128dc6b088d514
#
_entry.id   83970ddc010994d724128dc6b088d514
#
_cell.length_a   1.000
_cell.length_b   1.000
_cell.length_c   1.000
_cell.angle_alpha   90.00
_cell.angle_beta   90.00
_cell.angle_gamma   90.00
#
_symmetry.space_group_name_H-M   'P 1'
#
loop_
_entity.id
_entity.type
_entity.pdbx_description
1 polymer ?
#
loop_
_entity_poly.entity_id
_entity_poly.type
_entity_poly.pdbx_seq_one_letter_code
_entity_poly.pdbx_strand_id
1 'polypeptide(L)'
;MKKITLIALVIFILFTGCKKNTSTVSQIPDEVQAIIQRSCASNEVLLRQLAEDPSLKSRMDEIESFTRRTIASVETRRLVNGVIEIPVVVNLIYRTAEENISDAQIQSQIDVMNADFNAANRDVRQVPSLFTASIGSTGLKFVLIKINRRATDVVSWGTNDAMKFTRRGGIDATDPPHNLNMWVCNLGQYLGYSYYPGIRDAIDGVVILYSAFGSRAIYRNGTYLNKYDLGRTVDHEVGHWMNLHHIWGDDGGSCNGSDLVDDTPNQGAENYGCPSFPHISCSNNGDMSMNYMDYTDDACMYMFSKGQAQRMLAVFAPGGPRALIGQ
;
A
#
# COMPACT_ATOMS: atom_id res chain seq x y z
N MET A 1 -29.07 -74.83 46.06
CA MET A 1 -29.21 -73.60 45.23
C MET A 1 -28.14 -72.60 45.65
N LYS A 2 -27.03 -72.56 44.98
CA LYS A 2 -25.88 -71.59 45.24
C LYS A 2 -25.98 -70.44 44.32
N LYS A 3 -26.16 -69.22 44.83
CA LYS A 3 -26.12 -67.98 44.03
C LYS A 3 -24.67 -67.56 43.83
N ILE A 4 -24.27 -67.46 42.59
CA ILE A 4 -22.96 -66.95 42.20
C ILE A 4 -23.12 -65.43 41.91
N THR A 5 -22.41 -64.59 42.68
CA THR A 5 -22.40 -63.15 42.53
C THR A 5 -21.22 -62.79 41.61
N LEU A 6 -21.52 -62.23 40.47
CA LEU A 6 -20.54 -61.78 39.50
C LEU A 6 -20.09 -60.33 39.86
N ILE A 7 -18.81 -60.13 40.17
CA ILE A 7 -18.23 -58.81 40.44
C ILE A 7 -17.66 -58.30 39.09
N ALA A 8 -18.25 -57.26 38.56
CA ALA A 8 -17.74 -56.58 37.38
C ALA A 8 -16.65 -55.57 37.77
N LEU A 9 -15.44 -55.82 37.33
CA LEU A 9 -14.30 -54.95 37.53
C LEU A 9 -14.34 -53.84 36.45
N VAL A 10 -14.63 -52.59 36.84
CA VAL A 10 -14.59 -51.41 35.96
C VAL A 10 -13.17 -50.91 35.94
N ILE A 11 -12.48 -51.07 34.81
CA ILE A 11 -11.15 -50.47 34.53
C ILE A 11 -11.34 -49.05 34.08
N PHE A 12 -10.94 -48.08 34.89
CA PHE A 12 -10.88 -46.64 34.50
C PHE A 12 -9.60 -46.39 33.75
N ILE A 13 -9.70 -46.25 32.42
CA ILE A 13 -8.58 -45.82 31.59
C ILE A 13 -8.50 -44.30 31.62
N LEU A 14 -7.50 -43.74 32.31
CA LEU A 14 -7.19 -42.35 32.32
C LEU A 14 -6.50 -42.01 30.96
N PHE A 15 -7.25 -41.40 30.04
CA PHE A 15 -6.68 -40.76 28.88
C PHE A 15 -6.04 -39.41 29.29
N THR A 16 -4.72 -39.37 29.39
CA THR A 16 -3.99 -38.12 29.44
C THR A 16 -4.01 -37.50 28.02
N GLY A 17 -4.99 -36.60 27.80
CA GLY A 17 -5.05 -35.82 26.56
C GLY A 17 -3.91 -34.82 26.51
N CYS A 18 -2.95 -35.01 25.61
CA CYS A 18 -2.04 -33.95 25.16
C CYS A 18 -2.89 -32.80 24.64
N LYS A 19 -2.90 -31.65 25.33
CA LYS A 19 -3.37 -30.38 24.77
C LYS A 19 -2.43 -29.99 23.60
N LYS A 20 -2.88 -30.19 22.37
CA LYS A 20 -2.32 -29.50 21.22
C LYS A 20 -2.57 -28.01 21.46
N ASN A 21 -1.51 -27.23 21.62
CA ASN A 21 -1.57 -25.78 21.48
C ASN A 21 -1.99 -25.49 20.03
N THR A 22 -3.27 -25.31 19.78
CA THR A 22 -3.76 -24.64 18.61
C THR A 22 -3.41 -23.16 18.81
N SER A 23 -2.40 -22.69 18.08
CA SER A 23 -2.19 -21.26 17.88
C SER A 23 -3.50 -20.70 17.32
N THR A 24 -4.19 -19.90 18.13
CA THR A 24 -5.35 -19.13 17.69
C THR A 24 -4.87 -18.17 16.62
N VAL A 25 -5.17 -18.46 15.35
CA VAL A 25 -5.09 -17.48 14.29
C VAL A 25 -6.06 -16.36 14.69
N SER A 26 -5.52 -15.18 14.92
CA SER A 26 -6.29 -13.98 15.22
C SER A 26 -7.32 -13.76 14.11
N GLN A 27 -8.60 -13.73 14.46
CA GLN A 27 -9.69 -13.51 13.50
C GLN A 27 -9.81 -12.00 13.25
N ILE A 28 -9.71 -11.58 11.99
CA ILE A 28 -9.98 -10.20 11.59
C ILE A 28 -11.47 -9.90 11.83
N PRO A 29 -11.84 -8.72 12.36
CA PRO A 29 -13.24 -8.35 12.54
C PRO A 29 -14.05 -8.48 11.25
N ASP A 30 -15.30 -8.93 11.36
CA ASP A 30 -16.18 -9.21 10.21
C ASP A 30 -16.36 -8.00 9.28
N GLU A 31 -16.34 -6.76 9.79
CA GLU A 31 -16.40 -5.54 8.98
C GLU A 31 -15.22 -5.40 8.04
N VAL A 32 -14.02 -5.84 8.44
CA VAL A 32 -12.81 -5.80 7.61
C VAL A 32 -12.78 -6.98 6.63
N GLN A 33 -13.41 -8.12 6.97
CA GLN A 33 -13.53 -9.26 6.06
C GLN A 33 -14.51 -8.98 4.90
N ALA A 34 -15.38 -7.97 5.02
CA ALA A 34 -16.34 -7.61 3.98
C ALA A 34 -15.72 -6.86 2.78
N ILE A 35 -14.44 -6.53 2.80
CA ILE A 35 -13.74 -5.94 1.64
C ILE A 35 -13.61 -7.02 0.54
N ILE A 36 -14.46 -6.91 -0.47
CA ILE A 36 -14.51 -7.88 -1.58
C ILE A 36 -13.53 -7.50 -2.69
N GLN A 37 -13.29 -6.19 -2.87
CA GLN A 37 -12.44 -5.62 -3.92
C GLN A 37 -11.50 -4.57 -3.33
N ARG A 38 -10.36 -4.32 -4.02
CA ARG A 38 -9.46 -3.21 -3.67
C ARG A 38 -10.23 -1.89 -3.72
N SER A 39 -10.04 -1.05 -2.71
CA SER A 39 -10.61 0.28 -2.65
C SER A 39 -9.56 1.26 -2.14
N CYS A 40 -9.04 2.09 -3.04
CA CYS A 40 -8.19 3.25 -2.76
C CYS A 40 -9.05 4.50 -2.76
N ALA A 41 -8.97 5.30 -1.70
CA ALA A 41 -9.75 6.53 -1.60
C ALA A 41 -8.99 7.78 -2.10
N SER A 42 -7.81 7.62 -2.72
CA SER A 42 -6.94 8.75 -3.10
C SER A 42 -7.62 9.72 -4.08
N ASN A 43 -8.36 9.20 -5.07
CA ASN A 43 -9.09 10.05 -6.00
C ASN A 43 -10.26 10.79 -5.31
N GLU A 44 -11.05 10.12 -4.46
CA GLU A 44 -12.13 10.75 -3.68
C GLU A 44 -11.57 11.86 -2.77
N VAL A 45 -10.47 11.57 -2.10
CA VAL A 45 -9.77 12.53 -1.22
C VAL A 45 -9.26 13.72 -2.02
N LEU A 46 -8.68 13.49 -3.20
CA LEU A 46 -8.22 14.57 -4.09
C LEU A 46 -9.38 15.48 -4.54
N LEU A 47 -10.48 14.90 -4.98
CA LEU A 47 -11.65 15.68 -5.40
C LEU A 47 -12.20 16.57 -4.27
N ARG A 48 -12.24 16.02 -3.05
CA ARG A 48 -12.61 16.82 -1.86
C ARG A 48 -11.62 17.96 -1.61
N GLN A 49 -10.32 17.69 -1.68
CA GLN A 49 -9.28 18.71 -1.48
C GLN A 49 -9.34 19.83 -2.51
N LEU A 50 -9.58 19.49 -3.77
CA LEU A 50 -9.76 20.47 -4.84
C LEU A 50 -10.99 21.35 -4.62
N ALA A 51 -12.07 20.79 -4.03
CA ALA A 51 -13.26 21.55 -3.67
C ALA A 51 -13.01 22.48 -2.45
N GLU A 52 -12.23 22.04 -1.46
CA GLU A 52 -11.89 22.80 -0.25
C GLU A 52 -10.79 23.86 -0.51
N ASP A 53 -9.87 23.59 -1.43
CA ASP A 53 -8.76 24.47 -1.81
C ASP A 53 -8.57 24.51 -3.33
N PRO A 54 -9.28 25.41 -4.04
CA PRO A 54 -9.14 25.54 -5.50
C PRO A 54 -7.72 25.89 -5.98
N SER A 55 -6.86 26.45 -5.12
CA SER A 55 -5.46 26.75 -5.47
C SER A 55 -4.59 25.48 -5.59
N LEU A 56 -5.06 24.35 -5.04
CA LEU A 56 -4.37 23.07 -5.16
C LEU A 56 -4.21 22.66 -6.63
N LYS A 57 -5.22 22.92 -7.48
CA LYS A 57 -5.14 22.61 -8.91
C LYS A 57 -3.93 23.29 -9.57
N SER A 58 -3.72 24.60 -9.30
CA SER A 58 -2.58 25.33 -9.86
C SER A 58 -1.24 24.74 -9.39
N ARG A 59 -1.14 24.38 -8.09
CA ARG A 59 0.07 23.75 -7.57
C ARG A 59 0.36 22.39 -8.23
N MET A 60 -0.70 21.58 -8.43
CA MET A 60 -0.55 20.29 -9.12
C MET A 60 -0.11 20.48 -10.58
N ASP A 61 -0.65 21.48 -11.30
CA ASP A 61 -0.25 21.80 -12.67
C ASP A 61 1.23 22.27 -12.75
N GLU A 62 1.68 23.02 -11.75
CA GLU A 62 3.09 23.43 -11.63
C GLU A 62 3.99 22.22 -11.36
N ILE A 63 3.58 21.32 -10.46
CA ILE A 63 4.29 20.07 -10.16
C ILE A 63 4.35 19.17 -11.40
N GLU A 64 3.25 19.05 -12.15
CA GLU A 64 3.23 18.28 -13.39
C GLU A 64 4.18 18.86 -14.42
N SER A 65 4.17 20.18 -14.59
CA SER A 65 5.09 20.89 -15.47
C SER A 65 6.55 20.70 -15.06
N PHE A 66 6.82 20.72 -13.75
CA PHE A 66 8.15 20.43 -13.19
C PHE A 66 8.55 18.98 -13.49
N THR A 67 7.67 18.02 -13.20
CA THR A 67 7.90 16.59 -13.44
C THR A 67 8.29 16.31 -14.89
N ARG A 68 7.53 16.85 -15.86
CA ARG A 68 7.82 16.69 -17.30
C ARG A 68 9.18 17.27 -17.69
N ARG A 69 9.51 18.47 -17.22
CA ARG A 69 10.83 19.08 -17.49
C ARG A 69 11.96 18.27 -16.89
N THR A 70 11.79 17.77 -15.67
CA THR A 70 12.79 16.97 -14.97
C THR A 70 13.04 15.64 -15.67
N ILE A 71 11.98 14.93 -16.10
CA ILE A 71 12.11 13.68 -16.87
C ILE A 71 12.84 13.92 -18.20
N ALA A 72 12.57 15.02 -18.89
CA ALA A 72 13.24 15.38 -20.14
C ALA A 72 14.70 15.84 -19.97
N SER A 73 15.12 16.19 -18.74
CA SER A 73 16.45 16.71 -18.45
C SER A 73 17.47 15.61 -18.16
N VAL A 74 18.76 15.95 -18.35
CA VAL A 74 19.89 15.06 -17.99
C VAL A 74 20.01 14.89 -16.46
N GLU A 75 19.38 15.77 -15.67
CA GLU A 75 19.44 15.73 -14.20
C GLU A 75 18.73 14.49 -13.62
N THR A 76 17.66 14.01 -14.26
CA THR A 76 17.02 12.74 -13.88
C THR A 76 18.01 11.57 -13.91
N ARG A 77 19.03 11.61 -14.78
CA ARG A 77 20.07 10.57 -14.83
C ARG A 77 21.04 10.63 -13.66
N ARG A 78 21.19 11.78 -12.99
CA ARG A 78 22.02 11.90 -11.77
C ARG A 78 21.36 11.31 -10.54
N LEU A 79 20.03 11.39 -10.44
CA LEU A 79 19.27 10.77 -9.35
C LEU A 79 19.36 9.24 -9.40
N VAL A 80 19.49 8.65 -10.60
CA VAL A 80 19.64 7.20 -10.79
C VAL A 80 21.02 6.68 -10.31
N ASN A 81 22.04 7.53 -10.19
CA ASN A 81 23.39 7.16 -9.74
C ASN A 81 23.62 7.36 -8.23
N GLY A 82 22.67 7.95 -7.51
CA GLY A 82 22.69 8.10 -6.06
C GLY A 82 21.53 7.33 -5.43
N VAL A 83 21.78 6.69 -4.28
CA VAL A 83 20.70 6.08 -3.49
C VAL A 83 20.00 7.20 -2.73
N ILE A 84 18.70 7.45 -3.04
CA ILE A 84 17.88 8.31 -2.21
C ILE A 84 17.30 7.47 -1.09
N GLU A 85 17.70 7.74 0.15
CA GLU A 85 17.10 7.12 1.32
C GLU A 85 15.84 7.90 1.71
N ILE A 86 14.71 7.19 1.86
CA ILE A 86 13.44 7.75 2.31
C ILE A 86 13.21 7.31 3.75
N PRO A 87 13.38 8.22 4.73
CA PRO A 87 13.07 7.91 6.12
C PRO A 87 11.57 7.70 6.29
N VAL A 88 11.17 6.57 6.88
CA VAL A 88 9.79 6.19 7.10
C VAL A 88 9.44 6.25 8.57
N VAL A 89 8.36 6.96 8.89
CA VAL A 89 7.75 6.97 10.22
C VAL A 89 6.40 6.26 10.14
N VAL A 90 6.22 5.20 10.91
CA VAL A 90 4.94 4.49 11.02
C VAL A 90 4.19 4.96 12.25
N ASN A 91 3.00 5.51 12.06
CA ASN A 91 2.09 5.99 13.09
C ASN A 91 0.96 4.97 13.25
N LEU A 92 1.14 3.98 14.12
CA LEU A 92 0.18 2.91 14.37
C LEU A 92 -0.86 3.34 15.42
N ILE A 93 -2.13 3.36 15.03
CA ILE A 93 -3.27 3.72 15.88
C ILE A 93 -4.17 2.49 15.97
N TYR A 94 -4.40 1.99 17.19
CA TYR A 94 -5.06 0.72 17.40
C TYR A 94 -6.08 0.79 18.54
N ARG A 95 -7.17 0.04 18.40
CA ARG A 95 -8.19 -0.16 19.43
C ARG A 95 -8.12 -1.55 20.04
N THR A 96 -7.79 -2.55 19.25
CA THR A 96 -7.73 -3.95 19.67
C THR A 96 -6.29 -4.49 19.57
N ALA A 97 -6.07 -5.69 20.13
CA ALA A 97 -4.78 -6.36 20.04
C ALA A 97 -4.43 -6.74 18.60
N GLU A 98 -5.43 -7.06 17.78
CA GLU A 98 -5.29 -7.43 16.37
C GLU A 98 -4.84 -6.23 15.53
N GLU A 99 -5.35 -5.03 15.83
CA GLU A 99 -4.96 -3.78 15.17
C GLU A 99 -3.55 -3.34 15.57
N ASN A 100 -3.05 -3.78 16.75
CA ASN A 100 -1.70 -3.47 17.21
C ASN A 100 -0.66 -4.39 16.59
N ILE A 101 -0.52 -4.31 15.27
CA ILE A 101 0.39 -5.16 14.50
C ILE A 101 1.83 -5.06 15.00
N SER A 102 2.57 -6.17 14.90
CA SER A 102 3.93 -6.28 15.45
C SER A 102 4.97 -5.47 14.65
N ASP A 103 6.10 -5.14 15.29
CA ASP A 103 7.23 -4.51 14.60
C ASP A 103 7.76 -5.39 13.46
N ALA A 104 7.70 -6.72 13.61
CA ALA A 104 8.11 -7.64 12.55
C ALA A 104 7.17 -7.57 11.32
N GLN A 105 5.85 -7.37 11.53
CA GLN A 105 4.92 -7.12 10.43
C GLN A 105 5.21 -5.76 9.79
N ILE A 106 5.48 -4.72 10.58
CA ILE A 106 5.86 -3.40 10.06
C ILE A 106 7.15 -3.48 9.26
N GLN A 107 8.18 -4.17 9.77
CA GLN A 107 9.43 -4.34 9.04
C GLN A 107 9.24 -5.10 7.71
N SER A 108 8.38 -6.11 7.69
CA SER A 108 8.07 -6.84 6.45
C SER A 108 7.51 -5.94 5.34
N GLN A 109 6.81 -4.86 5.68
CA GLN A 109 6.36 -3.86 4.72
C GLN A 109 7.51 -3.07 4.12
N ILE A 110 8.48 -2.66 4.95
CA ILE A 110 9.67 -1.95 4.47
C ILE A 110 10.49 -2.84 3.53
N ASP A 111 10.59 -4.13 3.86
CA ASP A 111 11.29 -5.11 3.02
C ASP A 111 10.60 -5.29 1.66
N VAL A 112 9.25 -5.32 1.63
CA VAL A 112 8.46 -5.34 0.38
C VAL A 112 8.74 -4.09 -0.44
N MET A 113 8.58 -2.90 0.10
CA MET A 113 8.82 -1.65 -0.62
C MET A 113 10.22 -1.59 -1.23
N ASN A 114 11.25 -2.01 -0.46
CA ASN A 114 12.61 -2.05 -0.95
C ASN A 114 12.82 -3.07 -2.10
N ALA A 115 12.05 -4.14 -2.13
CA ALA A 115 12.09 -5.11 -3.22
C ALA A 115 11.31 -4.62 -4.45
N ASP A 116 10.08 -4.13 -4.26
CA ASP A 116 9.14 -3.82 -5.32
C ASP A 116 9.51 -2.56 -6.10
N PHE A 117 9.87 -1.48 -5.41
CA PHE A 117 10.34 -0.24 -6.05
C PHE A 117 11.66 -0.41 -6.81
N ASN A 118 12.38 -1.50 -6.57
CA ASN A 118 13.64 -1.82 -7.24
C ASN A 118 13.56 -3.01 -8.20
N ALA A 119 12.33 -3.52 -8.49
CA ALA A 119 12.12 -4.70 -9.31
C ALA A 119 12.95 -5.92 -8.86
N ALA A 120 13.20 -6.03 -7.55
CA ALA A 120 13.94 -7.11 -6.91
C ALA A 120 13.00 -8.17 -6.27
N ASN A 121 11.69 -7.98 -6.38
CA ASN A 121 10.66 -8.92 -5.96
C ASN A 121 10.71 -10.22 -6.78
N ARG A 122 10.36 -11.35 -6.15
CA ARG A 122 10.47 -12.68 -6.80
C ARG A 122 9.49 -12.86 -7.94
N ASP A 123 8.32 -12.22 -7.85
CA ASP A 123 7.19 -12.31 -8.77
C ASP A 123 7.34 -11.41 -10.01
N VAL A 124 8.30 -10.50 -10.06
CA VAL A 124 8.62 -9.72 -11.27
C VAL A 124 8.85 -10.60 -12.51
N ARG A 125 9.28 -11.85 -12.31
CA ARG A 125 9.46 -12.85 -13.38
C ARG A 125 8.14 -13.31 -14.02
N GLN A 126 7.00 -13.01 -13.41
CA GLN A 126 5.67 -13.33 -13.92
C GLN A 126 5.14 -12.23 -14.85
N VAL A 127 5.85 -11.12 -14.98
CA VAL A 127 5.49 -10.04 -15.91
C VAL A 127 5.45 -10.60 -17.32
N PRO A 128 4.32 -10.44 -18.05
CA PRO A 128 4.19 -10.91 -19.42
C PRO A 128 5.28 -10.36 -20.34
N SER A 129 5.67 -11.14 -21.34
CA SER A 129 6.75 -10.78 -22.28
C SER A 129 6.52 -9.42 -22.97
N LEU A 130 5.26 -9.03 -23.16
CA LEU A 130 4.86 -7.73 -23.70
C LEU A 130 5.43 -6.57 -22.87
N PHE A 131 5.53 -6.72 -21.55
CA PHE A 131 5.91 -5.65 -20.63
C PHE A 131 7.28 -5.82 -19.97
N THR A 132 8.01 -6.91 -20.25
CA THR A 132 9.33 -7.13 -19.63
C THR A 132 10.32 -6.02 -19.93
N ALA A 133 10.25 -5.41 -21.11
CA ALA A 133 11.10 -4.27 -21.47
C ALA A 133 10.74 -2.98 -20.72
N SER A 134 9.53 -2.88 -20.19
CA SER A 134 9.02 -1.71 -19.45
C SER A 134 9.23 -1.82 -17.93
N ILE A 135 9.76 -2.92 -17.40
CA ILE A 135 10.00 -3.05 -15.95
C ILE A 135 10.92 -1.94 -15.47
N GLY A 136 10.43 -1.15 -14.51
CA GLY A 136 11.10 -0.02 -13.89
C GLY A 136 11.76 -0.36 -12.57
N SER A 137 12.85 0.34 -12.25
CA SER A 137 13.52 0.31 -10.95
C SER A 137 13.90 1.73 -10.57
N THR A 138 13.63 2.11 -9.34
CA THR A 138 13.83 3.49 -8.87
C THR A 138 15.19 3.73 -8.24
N GLY A 139 15.83 2.72 -7.68
CA GLY A 139 17.01 2.87 -6.84
C GLY A 139 16.72 3.51 -5.46
N LEU A 140 15.45 3.70 -5.09
CA LEU A 140 15.06 4.23 -3.79
C LEU A 140 15.30 3.21 -2.67
N LYS A 141 15.59 3.70 -1.47
CA LYS A 141 15.74 2.89 -0.27
C LYS A 141 14.86 3.44 0.85
N PHE A 142 13.89 2.67 1.29
CA PHE A 142 13.05 3.00 2.42
C PHE A 142 13.70 2.53 3.71
N VAL A 143 13.79 3.41 4.72
CA VAL A 143 14.42 3.15 6.01
C VAL A 143 13.44 3.44 7.13
N LEU A 144 13.03 2.43 7.87
CA LEU A 144 12.18 2.61 9.06
C LEU A 144 12.99 3.31 10.15
N ILE A 145 12.64 4.54 10.46
CA ILE A 145 13.34 5.33 11.49
C ILE A 145 12.57 5.42 12.81
N LYS A 146 11.24 5.24 12.74
CA LYS A 146 10.40 5.38 13.95
C LYS A 146 9.08 4.65 13.81
N ILE A 147 8.62 4.06 14.92
CA ILE A 147 7.26 3.57 15.10
C ILE A 147 6.64 4.32 16.27
N ASN A 148 5.58 5.08 16.01
CA ASN A 148 4.74 5.66 17.04
C ASN A 148 3.51 4.76 17.22
N ARG A 149 3.14 4.48 18.47
CA ARG A 149 1.97 3.65 18.80
C ARG A 149 1.00 4.41 19.67
N ARG A 150 -0.28 4.34 19.36
CA ARG A 150 -1.33 4.97 20.16
C ARG A 150 -2.56 4.08 20.25
N ALA A 151 -2.98 3.77 21.46
CA ALA A 151 -4.30 3.19 21.73
C ALA A 151 -5.38 4.27 21.57
N THR A 152 -6.55 3.87 21.05
CA THR A 152 -7.70 4.74 20.80
C THR A 152 -9.00 4.01 21.09
N ASP A 153 -10.07 4.78 21.38
CA ASP A 153 -11.44 4.24 21.48
C ASP A 153 -12.20 4.34 20.14
N VAL A 154 -11.59 4.97 19.12
CA VAL A 154 -12.19 5.11 17.79
C VAL A 154 -12.26 3.74 17.13
N VAL A 155 -13.46 3.30 16.75
CA VAL A 155 -13.71 1.98 16.17
C VAL A 155 -13.16 1.89 14.75
N SER A 156 -13.37 2.93 13.96
CA SER A 156 -12.94 2.99 12.55
C SER A 156 -12.70 4.44 12.14
N TRP A 157 -11.74 4.66 11.26
CA TRP A 157 -11.39 5.95 10.71
C TRP A 157 -11.92 6.09 9.28
N GLY A 158 -12.37 7.28 8.94
CA GLY A 158 -12.73 7.62 7.55
C GLY A 158 -11.60 8.36 6.84
N THR A 159 -11.91 8.90 5.65
CA THR A 159 -10.96 9.63 4.79
C THR A 159 -10.78 11.11 5.17
N ASN A 160 -11.29 11.56 6.34
CA ASN A 160 -11.31 12.94 6.80
C ASN A 160 -10.06 13.38 7.60
N ASP A 161 -9.00 12.59 7.57
CA ASP A 161 -7.71 12.85 8.22
C ASP A 161 -7.73 12.92 9.75
N ALA A 162 -8.79 12.50 10.41
CA ALA A 162 -8.86 12.58 11.87
C ALA A 162 -7.73 11.80 12.54
N MET A 163 -7.28 10.67 11.97
CA MET A 163 -6.15 9.87 12.45
C MET A 163 -4.80 10.60 12.41
N LYS A 164 -4.68 11.66 11.61
CA LYS A 164 -3.45 12.46 11.46
C LYS A 164 -3.31 13.56 12.53
N PHE A 165 -4.22 13.59 13.51
CA PHE A 165 -4.20 14.63 14.54
C PHE A 165 -4.32 14.05 15.96
N THR A 166 -3.33 14.33 16.80
CA THR A 166 -3.33 13.94 18.22
C THR A 166 -4.57 14.45 18.96
N ARG A 167 -5.04 15.66 18.66
CA ARG A 167 -6.24 16.25 19.25
C ARG A 167 -7.55 15.53 18.90
N ARG A 168 -7.52 14.68 17.85
CA ARG A 168 -8.67 13.86 17.39
C ARG A 168 -8.53 12.39 17.74
N GLY A 169 -7.55 12.04 18.61
CA GLY A 169 -7.28 10.64 18.98
C GLY A 169 -6.27 9.92 18.08
N GLY A 170 -5.76 10.59 17.06
CA GLY A 170 -4.73 10.11 16.14
C GLY A 170 -3.31 10.47 16.57
N ILE A 171 -2.40 10.51 15.62
CA ILE A 171 -0.97 10.87 15.81
C ILE A 171 -0.60 11.95 14.79
N ASP A 172 -0.03 13.05 15.25
CA ASP A 172 0.49 14.12 14.37
C ASP A 172 1.68 13.59 13.54
N ALA A 173 1.87 14.13 12.33
CA ALA A 173 3.02 13.82 11.49
C ALA A 173 4.35 14.13 12.21
N THR A 174 5.36 13.32 11.97
CA THR A 174 6.73 13.55 12.45
C THR A 174 7.55 14.11 11.30
N ASP A 175 7.96 15.35 11.39
CA ASP A 175 8.84 16.06 10.43
C ASP A 175 8.52 15.73 8.95
N PRO A 176 7.30 16.07 8.50
CA PRO A 176 6.80 15.61 7.19
C PRO A 176 7.61 16.11 5.98
N PRO A 177 8.32 17.28 6.01
CA PRO A 177 9.18 17.68 4.91
C PRO A 177 10.36 16.72 4.66
N HIS A 178 10.81 15.98 5.70
CA HIS A 178 11.98 15.11 5.61
C HIS A 178 11.64 13.62 5.69
N ASN A 179 10.41 13.26 6.11
CA ASN A 179 9.99 11.87 6.33
C ASN A 179 8.70 11.52 5.61
N LEU A 180 8.64 10.32 5.07
CA LEU A 180 7.38 9.70 4.70
C LEU A 180 6.63 9.24 5.95
N ASN A 181 5.50 9.88 6.28
CA ASN A 181 4.62 9.46 7.36
C ASN A 181 3.56 8.48 6.86
N MET A 182 3.46 7.33 7.50
CA MET A 182 2.45 6.30 7.22
C MET A 182 1.55 6.12 8.44
N TRP A 183 0.26 6.42 8.31
CA TRP A 183 -0.73 6.13 9.35
C TRP A 183 -1.34 4.76 9.11
N VAL A 184 -1.23 3.89 10.09
CA VAL A 184 -1.74 2.52 10.03
C VAL A 184 -2.84 2.38 11.07
N CYS A 185 -4.06 2.10 10.64
CA CYS A 185 -5.24 2.08 11.51
C CYS A 185 -6.36 1.21 10.92
N ASN A 186 -7.48 1.07 11.65
CA ASN A 186 -8.71 0.50 11.09
C ASN A 186 -9.39 1.55 10.20
N LEU A 187 -9.32 1.36 8.88
CA LEU A 187 -9.80 2.31 7.86
C LEU A 187 -11.21 1.92 7.31
N GLY A 188 -11.89 1.00 7.98
CA GLY A 188 -13.22 0.53 7.55
C GLY A 188 -13.16 -0.20 6.20
N GLN A 189 -13.87 0.32 5.22
CA GLN A 189 -14.00 -0.32 3.90
C GLN A 189 -12.86 -0.02 2.92
N TYR A 190 -11.96 0.91 3.23
CA TYR A 190 -10.84 1.28 2.36
C TYR A 190 -9.59 0.51 2.75
N LEU A 191 -8.78 0.12 1.74
CA LEU A 191 -7.44 -0.43 1.97
C LEU A 191 -6.42 0.65 2.28
N GLY A 192 -6.55 1.82 1.64
CA GLY A 192 -5.68 2.95 1.85
C GLY A 192 -6.13 4.20 1.13
N TYR A 193 -5.41 5.28 1.39
CA TYR A 193 -5.38 6.49 0.59
C TYR A 193 -4.09 7.27 0.81
N SER A 194 -3.78 8.10 -0.15
CA SER A 194 -2.56 8.90 -0.18
C SER A 194 -2.87 10.34 -0.56
N TYR A 195 -1.87 11.19 -0.34
CA TYR A 195 -1.86 12.55 -0.85
C TYR A 195 -0.87 12.71 -1.98
N TYR A 196 -1.37 13.29 -3.07
CA TYR A 196 -0.50 13.77 -4.14
C TYR A 196 0.41 14.90 -3.65
N PRO A 197 1.57 15.11 -4.28
CA PRO A 197 2.42 16.27 -3.96
C PRO A 197 1.68 17.61 -4.12
N GLY A 198 2.04 18.59 -3.28
CA GLY A 198 1.42 19.93 -3.30
C GLY A 198 0.39 20.18 -2.19
N ILE A 199 0.15 19.20 -1.35
CA ILE A 199 -0.69 19.33 -0.15
C ILE A 199 0.10 19.91 1.04
N ARG A 200 -0.62 20.28 2.11
CA ARG A 200 -0.01 20.80 3.34
C ARG A 200 0.76 19.70 4.08
N ASP A 201 1.95 20.00 4.55
CA ASP A 201 2.86 19.07 5.23
C ASP A 201 2.21 18.32 6.40
N ALA A 202 1.42 19.00 7.23
CA ALA A 202 0.82 18.43 8.44
C ALA A 202 -0.06 17.17 8.19
N ILE A 203 -0.52 16.98 6.96
CA ILE A 203 -1.37 15.83 6.57
C ILE A 203 -0.77 15.01 5.43
N ASP A 204 0.42 15.37 4.96
CA ASP A 204 1.11 14.66 3.88
C ASP A 204 1.55 13.26 4.32
N GLY A 205 1.40 12.30 3.41
CA GLY A 205 1.73 10.90 3.62
C GLY A 205 0.62 9.95 3.21
N VAL A 206 0.70 8.71 3.67
CA VAL A 206 -0.23 7.64 3.32
C VAL A 206 -0.99 7.12 4.53
N VAL A 207 -2.22 6.67 4.34
CA VAL A 207 -3.05 6.01 5.37
C VAL A 207 -3.40 4.62 4.87
N ILE A 208 -3.15 3.61 5.70
CA ILE A 208 -3.26 2.20 5.32
C ILE A 208 -4.08 1.44 6.36
N LEU A 209 -4.96 0.56 5.90
CA LEU A 209 -5.64 -0.41 6.75
C LEU A 209 -4.60 -1.33 7.40
N TYR A 210 -4.66 -1.48 8.73
CA TYR A 210 -3.66 -2.25 9.49
C TYR A 210 -3.46 -3.70 8.98
N SER A 211 -4.51 -4.34 8.48
CA SER A 211 -4.47 -5.72 7.97
C SER A 211 -4.05 -5.82 6.50
N ALA A 212 -3.88 -4.69 5.80
CA ALA A 212 -3.28 -4.59 4.46
C ALA A 212 -1.84 -4.05 4.52
N PHE A 213 -1.26 -3.97 5.72
CA PHE A 213 0.10 -3.47 5.95
C PHE A 213 1.05 -4.62 6.30
N GLY A 214 2.13 -4.79 5.55
CA GLY A 214 3.10 -5.87 5.73
C GLY A 214 2.85 -7.07 4.80
N SER A 215 3.73 -8.05 4.88
CA SER A 215 3.69 -9.22 3.99
C SER A 215 3.65 -10.54 4.74
N ARG A 216 2.58 -11.32 4.52
CA ARG A 216 2.46 -12.70 5.01
C ARG A 216 3.54 -13.62 4.45
N ALA A 217 4.05 -13.32 3.26
CA ALA A 217 5.14 -14.11 2.66
C ALA A 217 6.46 -13.95 3.41
N ILE A 218 6.69 -12.79 4.06
CA ILE A 218 7.88 -12.49 4.85
C ILE A 218 7.64 -12.80 6.33
N TYR A 219 6.51 -12.35 6.90
CA TYR A 219 6.16 -12.55 8.30
C TYR A 219 4.78 -13.20 8.43
N ARG A 220 4.74 -14.52 8.63
CA ARG A 220 3.49 -15.31 8.61
C ARG A 220 2.57 -15.11 9.81
N ASN A 221 3.12 -14.69 10.95
CA ASN A 221 2.39 -14.58 12.23
C ASN A 221 1.73 -13.21 12.44
N GLY A 222 1.56 -12.44 11.37
CA GLY A 222 0.89 -11.14 11.41
C GLY A 222 -0.63 -11.24 11.26
N THR A 223 -1.28 -10.09 11.37
CA THR A 223 -2.71 -9.90 11.10
C THR A 223 -2.90 -9.38 9.68
N TYR A 224 -3.53 -10.17 8.81
CA TYR A 224 -3.61 -9.85 7.38
C TYR A 224 -5.01 -10.09 6.83
N LEU A 225 -5.45 -9.19 5.97
CA LEU A 225 -6.61 -9.35 5.12
C LEU A 225 -6.25 -10.22 3.91
N ASN A 226 -7.01 -11.29 3.69
CA ASN A 226 -6.79 -12.17 2.54
C ASN A 226 -6.84 -11.40 1.22
N LYS A 227 -6.00 -11.76 0.24
CA LYS A 227 -5.79 -11.11 -1.07
C LYS A 227 -4.97 -9.82 -1.03
N TYR A 228 -4.91 -9.12 0.11
CA TYR A 228 -4.20 -7.85 0.31
C TYR A 228 -3.15 -8.01 1.42
N ASP A 229 -2.40 -9.10 1.37
CA ASP A 229 -1.52 -9.59 2.43
C ASP A 229 -0.05 -9.72 2.00
N LEU A 230 0.33 -9.16 0.86
CA LEU A 230 1.70 -9.15 0.36
C LEU A 230 2.35 -7.76 0.37
N GLY A 231 1.64 -6.73 0.86
CA GLY A 231 2.16 -5.38 1.04
C GLY A 231 1.95 -4.43 -0.15
N ARG A 232 1.25 -4.87 -1.20
CA ARG A 232 1.08 -4.10 -2.44
C ARG A 232 0.13 -2.90 -2.29
N THR A 233 -0.70 -2.89 -1.26
CA THR A 233 -1.51 -1.71 -0.92
C THR A 233 -0.61 -0.51 -0.59
N VAL A 234 0.47 -0.72 0.18
CA VAL A 234 1.40 0.37 0.50
C VAL A 234 2.16 0.83 -0.74
N ASP A 235 2.59 -0.09 -1.61
CA ASP A 235 3.28 0.27 -2.86
C ASP A 235 2.40 1.16 -3.74
N HIS A 236 1.10 0.83 -3.85
CA HIS A 236 0.10 1.61 -4.55
C HIS A 236 -0.03 3.04 -3.97
N GLU A 237 -0.26 3.15 -2.67
CA GLU A 237 -0.46 4.44 -2.01
C GLU A 237 0.82 5.30 -2.02
N VAL A 238 1.99 4.69 -1.87
CA VAL A 238 3.27 5.39 -1.99
C VAL A 238 3.54 5.80 -3.44
N GLY A 239 3.05 5.05 -4.42
CA GLY A 239 3.03 5.47 -5.83
C GLY A 239 2.30 6.81 -6.01
N HIS A 240 1.11 6.98 -5.46
CA HIS A 240 0.37 8.26 -5.47
C HIS A 240 1.13 9.37 -4.73
N TRP A 241 1.69 9.06 -3.56
CA TRP A 241 2.53 10.00 -2.82
C TRP A 241 3.71 10.48 -3.65
N MET A 242 4.22 9.66 -4.56
CA MET A 242 5.27 10.01 -5.54
C MET A 242 4.72 10.50 -6.88
N ASN A 243 3.50 11.01 -6.95
CA ASN A 243 2.88 11.61 -8.14
C ASN A 243 2.49 10.63 -9.26
N LEU A 244 2.24 9.35 -8.95
CA LEU A 244 1.63 8.43 -9.90
C LEU A 244 0.10 8.52 -9.84
N HIS A 245 -0.54 8.41 -10.98
CA HIS A 245 -1.99 8.26 -11.13
C HIS A 245 -2.36 6.80 -11.32
N HIS A 246 -3.65 6.46 -11.15
CA HIS A 246 -4.14 5.17 -11.54
C HIS A 246 -3.91 4.93 -13.02
N ILE A 247 -3.53 3.70 -13.37
CA ILE A 247 -3.10 3.36 -14.72
C ILE A 247 -4.19 3.52 -15.78
N TRP A 248 -5.48 3.51 -15.39
CA TRP A 248 -6.63 3.77 -16.28
C TRP A 248 -6.98 5.26 -16.39
N GLY A 249 -6.34 6.14 -15.65
CA GLY A 249 -6.50 7.59 -15.74
C GLY A 249 -7.78 8.16 -15.15
N ASP A 250 -8.52 7.39 -14.35
CA ASP A 250 -9.74 7.80 -13.60
C ASP A 250 -10.82 8.50 -14.44
N ASP A 251 -10.99 8.11 -15.70
CA ASP A 251 -11.88 8.76 -16.68
C ASP A 251 -13.28 8.14 -16.79
N GLY A 252 -13.63 7.26 -15.86
CA GLY A 252 -14.95 6.59 -15.83
C GLY A 252 -15.15 5.54 -16.91
N GLY A 253 -14.07 4.96 -17.46
CA GLY A 253 -14.14 3.85 -18.41
C GLY A 253 -14.19 4.26 -19.87
N SER A 254 -13.79 5.49 -20.22
CA SER A 254 -13.96 6.04 -21.56
C SER A 254 -12.76 5.81 -22.51
N CYS A 255 -11.67 5.24 -22.04
CA CYS A 255 -10.39 5.11 -22.78
C CYS A 255 -9.75 6.43 -23.20
N ASN A 256 -10.16 7.55 -22.62
CA ASN A 256 -9.61 8.89 -22.89
C ASN A 256 -8.73 9.41 -21.76
N GLY A 257 -8.75 8.73 -20.61
CA GLY A 257 -7.91 9.04 -19.46
C GLY A 257 -6.44 8.80 -19.74
N SER A 258 -5.59 9.38 -18.90
CA SER A 258 -4.13 9.19 -18.95
C SER A 258 -3.58 9.22 -17.53
N ASP A 259 -2.70 8.29 -17.23
CA ASP A 259 -1.90 8.30 -16.01
C ASP A 259 -0.63 9.18 -16.14
N LEU A 260 -0.50 9.87 -17.28
CA LEU A 260 0.63 10.76 -17.63
C LEU A 260 1.97 10.00 -17.75
N VAL A 261 1.92 8.74 -18.16
CA VAL A 261 3.08 7.86 -18.37
C VAL A 261 2.99 7.21 -19.76
N ASP A 262 4.05 7.33 -20.56
CA ASP A 262 4.01 6.92 -21.96
C ASP A 262 4.17 5.40 -22.19
N ASP A 263 4.76 4.67 -21.23
CA ASP A 263 5.05 3.23 -21.36
C ASP A 263 4.04 2.34 -20.63
N THR A 264 2.95 2.90 -20.15
CA THR A 264 1.74 2.22 -19.67
C THR A 264 0.68 2.26 -20.76
N PRO A 265 0.06 1.12 -21.15
CA PRO A 265 -1.00 1.14 -22.14
C PRO A 265 -2.25 1.79 -21.55
N ASN A 266 -2.95 2.60 -22.36
CA ASN A 266 -4.24 3.10 -21.93
C ASN A 266 -5.23 1.95 -21.74
N GLN A 267 -5.91 1.89 -20.58
CA GLN A 267 -6.92 0.89 -20.24
C GLN A 267 -8.22 1.55 -19.78
N GLY A 268 -9.35 0.86 -19.98
CA GLY A 268 -10.67 1.46 -19.82
C GLY A 268 -11.10 1.63 -18.38
N ALA A 269 -10.64 0.77 -17.47
CA ALA A 269 -11.03 0.79 -16.07
C ALA A 269 -10.00 0.01 -15.24
N GLU A 270 -10.20 0.03 -13.93
CA GLU A 270 -9.46 -0.80 -12.98
C GLU A 270 -9.69 -2.29 -13.22
N ASN A 271 -8.66 -3.11 -13.06
CA ASN A 271 -8.75 -4.56 -13.05
C ASN A 271 -8.86 -5.09 -11.62
N TYR A 272 -9.71 -6.09 -11.40
CA TYR A 272 -9.89 -6.74 -10.10
C TYR A 272 -9.52 -8.22 -10.13
N GLY A 273 -9.24 -8.77 -8.96
CA GLY A 273 -8.82 -10.18 -8.83
C GLY A 273 -7.48 -10.43 -9.50
N CYS A 274 -7.39 -11.51 -10.27
CA CYS A 274 -6.21 -11.88 -11.05
C CYS A 274 -6.62 -12.18 -12.50
N PRO A 275 -6.75 -11.16 -13.34
CA PRO A 275 -7.21 -11.36 -14.72
C PRO A 275 -6.21 -12.20 -15.52
N SER A 276 -6.72 -13.02 -16.43
CA SER A 276 -5.89 -13.74 -17.40
C SER A 276 -5.29 -12.77 -18.40
N PHE A 277 -4.01 -12.92 -18.68
CA PHE A 277 -3.34 -12.10 -19.70
C PHE A 277 -3.41 -12.80 -21.09
N PRO A 278 -3.65 -12.07 -22.20
CA PRO A 278 -3.95 -10.64 -22.25
C PRO A 278 -5.41 -10.32 -21.84
N HIS A 279 -5.58 -9.29 -21.00
CA HIS A 279 -6.86 -8.63 -20.79
C HIS A 279 -6.83 -7.32 -21.59
N ILE A 280 -7.83 -7.08 -22.44
CA ILE A 280 -7.84 -5.94 -23.37
C ILE A 280 -9.11 -5.14 -23.13
N SER A 281 -8.97 -3.89 -22.73
CA SER A 281 -10.12 -3.01 -22.49
C SER A 281 -10.19 -1.80 -23.44
N CYS A 282 -9.06 -1.32 -23.92
CA CYS A 282 -8.96 -0.24 -24.94
C CYS A 282 -8.24 -0.75 -26.20
N SER A 283 -7.84 0.13 -27.10
CA SER A 283 -7.06 -0.22 -28.31
C SER A 283 -5.60 -0.53 -27.93
N ASN A 284 -5.37 -1.48 -27.01
CA ASN A 284 -4.06 -1.94 -26.58
C ASN A 284 -3.86 -3.43 -26.90
N ASN A 285 -2.68 -3.98 -26.64
CA ASN A 285 -2.35 -5.40 -26.81
C ASN A 285 -2.47 -6.19 -25.50
N GLY A 286 -2.97 -5.58 -24.46
CA GLY A 286 -3.19 -6.10 -23.12
C GLY A 286 -3.05 -4.98 -22.08
N ASP A 287 -3.97 -4.93 -21.13
CA ASP A 287 -3.88 -4.05 -19.97
C ASP A 287 -2.68 -4.45 -19.11
N MET A 288 -2.01 -3.46 -18.50
CA MET A 288 -0.91 -3.73 -17.58
C MET A 288 -1.46 -4.03 -16.17
N SER A 289 -2.35 -5.01 -16.07
CA SER A 289 -3.08 -5.37 -14.83
C SER A 289 -2.18 -5.82 -13.68
N MET A 290 -0.91 -6.16 -13.96
CA MET A 290 0.10 -6.48 -12.95
C MET A 290 0.84 -5.26 -12.39
N ASN A 291 0.48 -4.05 -12.81
CA ASN A 291 1.07 -2.81 -12.32
C ASN A 291 0.56 -2.48 -10.91
N TYR A 292 1.44 -1.97 -10.04
CA TYR A 292 1.05 -1.59 -8.68
C TYR A 292 0.01 -0.46 -8.64
N MET A 293 -0.17 0.31 -9.73
CA MET A 293 -1.20 1.36 -9.83
C MET A 293 -2.53 0.87 -10.41
N ASP A 294 -2.73 -0.46 -10.55
CA ASP A 294 -4.02 -1.08 -10.83
C ASP A 294 -4.69 -1.59 -9.52
N TYR A 295 -5.84 -2.26 -9.60
CA TYR A 295 -6.64 -2.74 -8.47
C TYR A 295 -6.71 -4.26 -8.34
N THR A 296 -5.79 -4.98 -8.97
CA THR A 296 -5.71 -6.44 -8.84
C THR A 296 -5.36 -6.89 -7.41
N ASP A 297 -5.59 -8.16 -7.10
CA ASP A 297 -5.16 -8.75 -5.83
C ASP A 297 -3.62 -8.67 -5.72
N ASP A 298 -3.08 -8.53 -4.51
CA ASP A 298 -1.63 -8.40 -4.26
C ASP A 298 -0.80 -9.47 -4.96
N ALA A 299 -1.31 -10.71 -5.04
CA ALA A 299 -0.63 -11.83 -5.70
C ALA A 299 -0.46 -11.66 -7.22
N CYS A 300 -1.10 -10.66 -7.81
CA CYS A 300 -1.10 -10.40 -9.24
C CYS A 300 -0.49 -9.03 -9.61
N MET A 301 0.11 -8.34 -8.64
CA MET A 301 0.85 -7.08 -8.81
C MET A 301 2.35 -7.33 -8.72
N TYR A 302 3.11 -6.94 -9.76
CA TYR A 302 4.52 -7.32 -9.86
C TYR A 302 5.47 -6.19 -10.21
N MET A 303 4.99 -5.04 -10.70
CA MET A 303 5.87 -4.03 -11.27
C MET A 303 5.34 -2.60 -11.24
N PHE A 304 6.26 -1.66 -11.23
CA PHE A 304 6.11 -0.33 -11.83
C PHE A 304 6.76 -0.32 -13.21
N SER A 305 6.32 0.61 -14.08
CA SER A 305 6.99 0.82 -15.37
C SER A 305 8.22 1.73 -15.24
N LYS A 306 9.05 1.80 -16.29
CA LYS A 306 10.19 2.73 -16.35
C LYS A 306 9.75 4.19 -16.33
N GLY A 307 8.67 4.51 -17.04
CA GLY A 307 8.09 5.85 -17.04
C GLY A 307 7.56 6.22 -15.66
N GLN A 308 6.89 5.29 -14.97
CA GLN A 308 6.48 5.48 -13.58
C GLN A 308 7.68 5.70 -12.65
N ALA A 309 8.73 4.91 -12.78
CA ALA A 309 9.96 5.08 -11.99
C ALA A 309 10.61 6.46 -12.21
N GLN A 310 10.68 6.94 -13.46
CA GLN A 310 11.18 8.29 -13.78
C GLN A 310 10.31 9.38 -13.16
N ARG A 311 8.98 9.21 -13.22
CA ARG A 311 8.01 10.14 -12.65
C ARG A 311 8.12 10.22 -11.14
N MET A 312 8.25 9.08 -10.46
CA MET A 312 8.48 9.00 -9.01
C MET A 312 9.79 9.69 -8.61
N LEU A 313 10.88 9.47 -9.34
CA LEU A 313 12.16 10.09 -9.02
C LEU A 313 12.17 11.61 -9.23
N ALA A 314 11.36 12.12 -10.15
CA ALA A 314 11.29 13.56 -10.42
C ALA A 314 10.83 14.38 -9.22
N VAL A 315 10.01 13.84 -8.31
CA VAL A 315 9.53 14.58 -7.14
C VAL A 315 10.64 14.90 -6.12
N PHE A 316 11.73 14.12 -6.14
CA PHE A 316 12.89 14.30 -5.24
C PHE A 316 14.00 15.16 -5.88
N ALA A 317 13.88 15.55 -7.13
CA ALA A 317 14.87 16.40 -7.79
C ALA A 317 14.97 17.78 -7.12
N PRO A 318 16.11 18.48 -7.22
CA PRO A 318 16.26 19.83 -6.70
C PRO A 318 15.15 20.77 -7.19
N GLY A 319 14.44 21.39 -6.25
CA GLY A 319 13.25 22.20 -6.51
C GLY A 319 11.95 21.40 -6.73
N GLY A 320 12.00 20.09 -6.61
CA GLY A 320 10.82 19.23 -6.64
C GLY A 320 10.01 19.29 -5.34
N PRO A 321 8.77 18.82 -5.37
CA PRO A 321 7.85 18.96 -4.24
C PRO A 321 8.27 18.12 -3.00
N ARG A 322 9.18 17.18 -3.15
CA ARG A 322 9.72 16.31 -2.07
C ARG A 322 11.25 16.35 -2.03
N ALA A 323 11.85 17.45 -2.49
CA ALA A 323 13.30 17.59 -2.58
C ALA A 323 14.02 17.51 -1.23
N LEU A 324 13.32 17.74 -0.11
CA LEU A 324 13.89 17.68 1.25
C LEU A 324 13.87 16.27 1.86
N ILE A 325 13.14 15.33 1.27
CA ILE A 325 13.10 13.95 1.76
C ILE A 325 14.48 13.31 1.67
N GLY A 326 14.95 12.75 2.80
CA GLY A 326 16.25 12.06 2.87
C GLY A 326 17.47 12.98 2.88
N GLN A 327 17.28 14.28 3.17
CA GLN A 327 18.37 15.23 3.34
C GLN A 327 18.75 15.44 4.81
#